data_21a983f5b3ea9771e5d6a9169f1189a0
#
_entry.id   21a983f5b3ea9771e5d6a9169f1189a0
#
_cell.length_a   1.000
_cell.length_b   1.000
_cell.length_c   1.000
_cell.angle_alpha   90.00
_cell.angle_beta   90.00
_cell.angle_gamma   90.00
#
_symmetry.space_group_name_H-M   'P 1'
#
loop_
_entity.id
_entity.type
_entity.pdbx_description
1 polymer ?
#
loop_
_entity_poly.entity_id
_entity_poly.type
_entity_poly.pdbx_seq_one_letter_code
_entity_poly.pdbx_strand_id
1 'polypeptide(L)' 'MSEERAKIYLKSALSEFELYESLGIKDYLKSAYDNMVKAFKELEE' A
#
# COMPACT_ATOMS: atom_id res chain seq x y z
N MET A 1 13.28 8.24 -9.23
CA MET A 1 11.97 8.77 -8.80
C MET A 1 10.88 8.28 -9.71
N SER A 2 9.81 7.74 -9.17
CA SER A 2 8.74 7.18 -10.00
C SER A 2 7.38 7.39 -9.34
N GLU A 3 6.72 8.48 -9.74
CA GLU A 3 5.36 8.73 -9.27
C GLU A 3 4.39 7.66 -9.72
N GLU A 4 4.62 7.11 -10.93
CA GLU A 4 3.73 6.07 -11.43
C GLU A 4 3.78 4.83 -10.56
N ARG A 5 4.97 4.40 -10.16
CA ARG A 5 5.09 3.25 -9.28
C ARG A 5 4.53 3.55 -7.90
N ALA A 6 4.76 4.77 -7.40
CA ALA A 6 4.20 5.15 -6.12
C ALA A 6 2.68 5.05 -6.13
N LYS A 7 2.05 5.52 -7.21
CA LYS A 7 0.60 5.44 -7.34
C LYS A 7 0.10 4.01 -7.34
N ILE A 8 0.82 3.11 -8.01
CA ILE A 8 0.45 1.70 -8.06
C ILE A 8 0.50 1.10 -6.66
N TYR A 9 1.59 1.36 -5.93
CA TYR A 9 1.70 0.86 -4.56
C TYR A 9 0.62 1.42 -3.65
N LEU A 10 0.28 2.71 -3.80
CA LEU A 10 -0.75 3.31 -2.97
C LEU A 10 -2.14 2.73 -3.26
N LYS A 11 -2.42 2.47 -4.54
CA LYS A 11 -3.69 1.85 -4.89
C LYS A 11 -3.78 0.43 -4.31
N SER A 12 -2.69 -0.32 -4.36
CA SER A 12 -2.67 -1.64 -3.76
C SER A 12 -2.86 -1.56 -2.26
N ALA A 13 -2.22 -0.58 -1.61
CA ALA A 13 -2.37 -0.40 -0.17
C ALA A 13 -3.82 -0.10 0.18
N LEU A 14 -4.48 0.76 -0.59
CA LEU A 14 -5.87 1.09 -0.33
C LEU A 14 -6.77 -0.14 -0.44
N SER A 15 -6.58 -0.93 -1.50
CA SER A 15 -7.37 -2.15 -1.69
C SER A 15 -7.17 -3.12 -0.52
N GLU A 16 -5.95 -3.28 -0.07
CA GLU A 16 -5.66 -4.18 1.04
C GLU A 16 -6.23 -3.66 2.33
N PHE A 17 -6.21 -2.36 2.55
CA PHE A 17 -6.81 -1.78 3.73
C PHE A 17 -8.31 -2.01 3.74
N GLU A 18 -8.96 -1.88 2.59
CA GLU A 18 -10.39 -2.13 2.48
C GLU A 18 -10.72 -3.60 2.77
N LEU A 19 -9.88 -4.51 2.30
CA LEU A 19 -10.05 -5.93 2.61
C LEU A 19 -9.89 -6.18 4.11
N TYR A 20 -8.94 -5.51 4.74
CA TYR A 20 -8.78 -5.62 6.17
C TYR A 20 -10.04 -5.16 6.91
N GLU A 21 -10.62 -4.04 6.47
CA GLU A 21 -11.83 -3.53 7.11
C GLU A 21 -13.00 -4.49 6.95
N SER A 22 -13.09 -5.16 5.81
CA SER A 22 -14.18 -6.10 5.55
C SER A 22 -14.00 -7.42 6.26
N LEU A 23 -12.78 -7.96 6.27
CA LEU A 23 -12.52 -9.32 6.72
C LEU A 23 -11.91 -9.39 8.11
N GLY A 24 -11.28 -8.32 8.58
CA GLY A 24 -10.63 -8.31 9.88
C GLY A 24 -9.35 -9.11 9.94
N ILE A 25 -8.77 -9.46 8.81
CA ILE A 25 -7.53 -10.26 8.77
C ILE A 25 -6.34 -9.32 8.77
N LYS A 26 -5.54 -9.38 9.83
CA LYS A 26 -4.43 -8.45 10.03
C LYS A 26 -3.36 -8.53 8.95
N ASP A 27 -3.25 -9.65 8.26
CA ASP A 27 -2.29 -9.78 7.17
C ASP A 27 -2.52 -8.74 6.08
N TYR A 28 -3.78 -8.40 5.82
CA TYR A 28 -4.09 -7.35 4.84
C TYR A 28 -3.61 -5.99 5.31
N LEU A 29 -3.75 -5.71 6.60
CA LEU A 29 -3.27 -4.46 7.15
C LEU A 29 -1.76 -4.34 7.03
N LYS A 30 -1.05 -5.43 7.30
CA LYS A 30 0.40 -5.46 7.18
C LYS A 30 0.84 -5.24 5.75
N SER A 31 0.17 -5.88 4.80
CA SER A 31 0.48 -5.71 3.38
C SER A 31 0.22 -4.28 2.92
N ALA A 32 -0.85 -3.66 3.42
CA ALA A 32 -1.15 -2.27 3.09
C ALA A 32 -0.01 -1.36 3.57
N TYR A 33 0.46 -1.58 4.79
CA TYR A 33 1.56 -0.80 5.34
C TYR A 33 2.83 -0.97 4.48
N ASP A 34 3.15 -2.21 4.11
CA ASP A 34 4.33 -2.48 3.30
C ASP A 34 4.27 -1.76 1.97
N ASN A 35 3.10 -1.74 1.33
CA ASN A 35 2.94 -1.06 0.06
C ASN A 35 3.05 0.45 0.21
N MET A 36 2.59 0.99 1.34
CA MET A 36 2.76 2.42 1.60
C MET A 36 4.22 2.79 1.75
N VAL A 37 4.99 1.97 2.45
CA VAL A 37 6.43 2.20 2.59
C VAL A 37 7.12 2.17 1.23
N LYS A 38 6.74 1.21 0.37
CA LYS A 38 7.30 1.13 -0.97
C LYS A 38 6.97 2.38 -1.78
N ALA A 39 5.74 2.88 -1.64
CA ALA A 39 5.35 4.09 -2.34
C ALA A 39 6.19 5.29 -1.92
N PHE A 40 6.41 5.45 -0.62
CA PHE A 40 7.23 6.54 -0.12
C PHE A 40 8.67 6.45 -0.64
N LYS A 41 9.21 5.24 -0.71
CA LYS A 41 10.57 5.07 -1.23
C LYS A 41 10.67 5.47 -2.69
N GLU A 42 9.64 5.19 -3.48
CA GLU A 42 9.63 5.61 -4.88
C GLU A 42 9.64 7.12 -5.00
N LEU A 43 9.01 7.82 -4.06
CA LEU A 43 8.93 9.27 -4.11
C LEU A 43 10.20 9.96 -3.60
N GLU A 44 11.01 9.27 -2.81
CA GLU A 44 12.20 9.86 -2.20
C GLU A 44 13.34 10.07 -3.19
N GLU A 45 13.32 9.40 -4.31
CA GLU A 45 14.37 9.58 -5.30
C GLU A 45 14.09 10.77 -6.22
#